data_8c4272ac5877fa469502b95c2a961d31
#
_entry.id   8c4272ac5877fa469502b95c2a961d31
#
_cell.length_a   1.000
_cell.length_b   1.000
_cell.length_c   1.000
_cell.angle_alpha   90.00
_cell.angle_beta   90.00
_cell.angle_gamma   90.00
#
_symmetry.space_group_name_H-M   'P 1'
#
loop_
_entity.id
_entity.type
_entity.pdbx_description
1 polymer ?
#
loop_
_entity_poly.entity_id
_entity_poly.type
_entity_poly.pdbx_seq_one_letter_code
_entity_poly.pdbx_strand_id
1 'polypeptide(L)'
;INMVLDVRKMEVGETKLKLQAYPFNSWIKEIGADFTDEGAAQEVQIDYQLDDSIKEVVFDKGMCTIVVTNLLTNALKHSPKNTTVTIRTSKNDSYVRVSVLDQGEGMQEEDMEKVFIRFYQGKQEIGGSGVGLSYAKMLVELHKGKIGAMNNEAGGATFFFDLPLGLESGEVICQPKPYINELITPDVDHEINAPETLDFSTQNYTVLLVDDNHNLTDFLSKELKSLFKAIYIAHDGREAFEIAQKQVPDIIVSDVMMPVMNGYELCKAVKENIGISHIPVILLT
;
A
#
# COMPACT_ATOMS: atom_id res chain seq x y z
N ILE A 1 5.80 -4.81 4.17
CA ILE A 1 5.85 -4.46 5.61
C ILE A 1 6.38 -3.03 5.77
N ASN A 2 7.47 -2.63 5.11
CA ASN A 2 7.99 -1.26 5.17
C ASN A 2 6.95 -0.22 4.70
N MET A 3 6.17 -0.52 3.67
CA MET A 3 5.21 0.40 3.08
C MET A 3 4.07 0.79 4.05
N VAL A 4 3.54 -0.15 4.82
CA VAL A 4 2.48 0.13 5.82
C VAL A 4 3.01 0.97 6.97
N LEU A 5 4.24 0.70 7.42
CA LEU A 5 4.91 1.48 8.46
C LEU A 5 5.26 2.89 7.98
N ASP A 6 5.70 3.02 6.72
CA ASP A 6 6.00 4.31 6.12
C ASP A 6 4.75 5.15 5.96
N VAL A 7 3.63 4.53 5.54
CA VAL A 7 2.31 5.17 5.50
C VAL A 7 1.92 5.69 6.88
N ARG A 8 2.05 4.88 7.94
CA ARG A 8 1.68 5.28 9.30
C ARG A 8 2.58 6.35 9.88
N LYS A 9 3.91 6.28 9.64
CA LYS A 9 4.85 7.35 10.01
C LYS A 9 4.49 8.68 9.33
N MET A 10 4.04 8.60 8.07
CA MET A 10 3.61 9.77 7.31
C MET A 10 2.28 10.34 7.81
N GLU A 11 1.37 9.51 8.32
CA GLU A 11 0.08 9.95 8.86
C GLU A 11 0.19 10.65 10.23
N VAL A 12 1.15 10.25 11.04
CA VAL A 12 1.30 10.72 12.44
C VAL A 12 2.38 11.79 12.56
N GLY A 13 3.26 11.93 11.57
CA GLY A 13 4.45 12.77 11.61
C GLY A 13 4.51 13.80 10.48
N GLU A 14 5.46 14.71 10.63
CA GLU A 14 5.87 15.62 9.57
C GLU A 14 6.69 14.84 8.53
N THR A 15 6.18 14.71 7.32
CA THR A 15 6.90 14.08 6.20
C THR A 15 7.75 15.13 5.50
N LYS A 16 9.03 14.85 5.34
CA LYS A 16 9.97 15.72 4.62
C LYS A 16 10.09 15.27 3.17
N LEU A 17 9.71 16.15 2.25
CA LEU A 17 10.01 16.01 0.82
C LEU A 17 11.38 16.61 0.54
N LYS A 18 12.22 15.86 -0.18
CA LYS A 18 13.52 16.31 -0.67
C LYS A 18 13.42 16.63 -2.16
N LEU A 19 12.96 17.85 -2.45
CA LEU A 19 12.74 18.31 -3.81
C LEU A 19 14.05 18.73 -4.47
N GLN A 20 14.41 18.08 -5.58
CA GLN A 20 15.59 18.41 -6.39
C GLN A 20 15.26 18.26 -7.87
N ALA A 21 15.98 19.01 -8.73
CA ALA A 21 15.86 18.89 -10.16
C ALA A 21 16.59 17.63 -10.66
N TYR A 22 15.90 16.82 -11.45
CA TYR A 22 16.45 15.61 -12.04
C TYR A 22 16.13 15.51 -13.53
N PRO A 23 17.02 14.91 -14.35
CA PRO A 23 16.73 14.56 -15.74
C PRO A 23 15.59 13.55 -15.82
N PHE A 24 14.39 14.04 -16.13
CA PHE A 24 13.14 13.30 -15.91
C PHE A 24 13.03 12.01 -16.74
N ASN A 25 13.24 12.12 -18.06
CA ASN A 25 13.14 10.96 -18.95
C ASN A 25 14.25 9.92 -18.71
N SER A 26 15.44 10.36 -18.26
CA SER A 26 16.53 9.45 -17.89
C SER A 26 16.16 8.64 -16.66
N TRP A 27 15.60 9.31 -15.64
CA TRP A 27 15.10 8.65 -14.42
C TRP A 27 13.98 7.65 -14.73
N ILE A 28 13.03 7.97 -15.62
CA ILE A 28 11.99 7.02 -16.06
C ILE A 28 12.61 5.77 -16.71
N LYS A 29 13.63 5.97 -17.59
CA LYS A 29 14.32 4.86 -18.25
C LYS A 29 15.09 3.98 -17.25
N GLU A 30 15.73 4.58 -16.23
CA GLU A 30 16.41 3.84 -15.17
C GLU A 30 15.42 2.87 -14.48
N ILE A 31 14.26 3.38 -14.02
CA ILE A 31 13.26 2.53 -13.36
C ILE A 31 12.73 1.45 -14.29
N GLY A 32 12.34 1.80 -15.50
CA GLY A 32 11.79 0.80 -16.42
C GLY A 32 12.81 -0.29 -16.81
N ALA A 33 14.10 0.02 -16.84
CA ALA A 33 15.16 -0.96 -17.06
C ALA A 33 15.20 -2.03 -15.96
N ASP A 34 14.95 -1.67 -14.70
CA ASP A 34 14.91 -2.60 -13.56
C ASP A 34 13.79 -3.65 -13.70
N PHE A 35 12.74 -3.35 -14.48
CA PHE A 35 11.61 -4.25 -14.74
C PHE A 35 11.74 -5.08 -16.02
N THR A 36 12.82 -4.92 -16.79
CA THR A 36 12.98 -5.62 -18.08
C THR A 36 13.05 -7.12 -17.90
N ASP A 37 13.80 -7.61 -16.92
CA ASP A 37 13.95 -9.05 -16.64
C ASP A 37 12.64 -9.65 -16.10
N GLU A 38 11.93 -8.93 -15.24
CA GLU A 38 10.62 -9.35 -14.72
C GLU A 38 9.59 -9.42 -15.85
N GLY A 39 9.53 -8.40 -16.72
CA GLY A 39 8.69 -8.38 -17.90
C GLY A 39 9.00 -9.56 -18.83
N ALA A 40 10.27 -9.80 -19.12
CA ALA A 40 10.70 -10.92 -19.96
C ALA A 40 10.30 -12.28 -19.39
N ALA A 41 10.41 -12.47 -18.06
CA ALA A 41 9.96 -13.69 -17.37
C ALA A 41 8.44 -13.91 -17.49
N GLN A 42 7.65 -12.85 -17.60
CA GLN A 42 6.20 -12.88 -17.81
C GLN A 42 5.80 -12.84 -19.29
N GLU A 43 6.74 -12.81 -20.22
CA GLU A 43 6.51 -12.64 -21.67
C GLU A 43 5.83 -11.29 -22.01
N VAL A 44 6.12 -10.23 -21.22
CA VAL A 44 5.61 -8.87 -21.42
C VAL A 44 6.79 -7.95 -21.78
N GLN A 45 6.63 -7.14 -22.82
CA GLN A 45 7.63 -6.16 -23.24
C GLN A 45 7.38 -4.81 -22.56
N ILE A 46 8.45 -4.04 -22.32
CA ILE A 46 8.34 -2.65 -21.84
C ILE A 46 8.76 -1.71 -22.96
N ASP A 47 7.89 -0.78 -23.32
CA ASP A 47 8.12 0.25 -24.33
C ASP A 47 8.06 1.66 -23.73
N TYR A 48 8.71 2.62 -24.41
CA TYR A 48 8.82 4.00 -23.94
C TYR A 48 8.34 4.99 -25.00
N GLN A 49 7.39 5.83 -24.64
CA GLN A 49 6.90 6.95 -25.42
C GLN A 49 7.15 8.25 -24.64
N LEU A 50 8.38 8.73 -24.67
CA LEU A 50 8.84 9.84 -23.85
C LEU A 50 8.84 11.15 -24.64
N ASP A 51 8.29 12.20 -24.04
CA ASP A 51 8.29 13.56 -24.58
C ASP A 51 9.67 14.21 -24.42
N ASP A 52 10.41 14.37 -25.51
CA ASP A 52 11.76 14.93 -25.52
C ASP A 52 11.83 16.41 -25.08
N SER A 53 10.71 17.10 -24.98
CA SER A 53 10.64 18.47 -24.47
C SER A 53 10.85 18.53 -22.95
N ILE A 54 10.65 17.40 -22.22
CA ILE A 54 10.84 17.31 -20.78
C ILE A 54 12.33 17.09 -20.48
N LYS A 55 12.98 18.09 -19.92
CA LYS A 55 14.41 18.02 -19.57
C LYS A 55 14.58 17.68 -18.09
N GLU A 56 14.45 18.68 -17.24
CA GLU A 56 14.55 18.53 -15.79
C GLU A 56 13.21 18.87 -15.13
N VAL A 57 12.88 18.14 -14.08
CA VAL A 57 11.72 18.38 -13.24
C VAL A 57 12.16 18.34 -11.79
N VAL A 58 11.57 19.19 -10.95
CA VAL A 58 11.84 19.23 -9.51
C VAL A 58 10.83 18.33 -8.80
N PHE A 59 11.33 17.28 -8.14
CA PHE A 59 10.51 16.33 -7.37
C PHE A 59 11.37 15.57 -6.35
N ASP A 60 10.75 14.79 -5.46
CA ASP A 60 11.45 13.82 -4.62
C ASP A 60 11.64 12.50 -5.39
N LYS A 61 12.88 12.25 -5.84
CA LYS A 61 13.23 11.08 -6.66
C LYS A 61 12.85 9.77 -5.95
N GLY A 62 13.12 9.66 -4.64
CA GLY A 62 12.86 8.44 -3.88
C GLY A 62 11.37 8.12 -3.82
N MET A 63 10.55 9.10 -3.44
CA MET A 63 9.10 8.93 -3.36
C MET A 63 8.46 8.69 -4.72
N CYS A 64 8.84 9.42 -5.75
CA CYS A 64 8.31 9.21 -7.09
C CYS A 64 8.76 7.89 -7.71
N THR A 65 9.95 7.37 -7.37
CA THR A 65 10.38 6.02 -7.76
C THR A 65 9.41 4.98 -7.21
N ILE A 66 9.00 5.08 -5.95
CA ILE A 66 8.00 4.18 -5.38
C ILE A 66 6.67 4.25 -6.13
N VAL A 67 6.23 5.45 -6.55
CA VAL A 67 5.01 5.61 -7.35
C VAL A 67 5.13 4.85 -8.67
N VAL A 68 6.18 5.11 -9.47
CA VAL A 68 6.37 4.46 -10.77
C VAL A 68 6.50 2.95 -10.63
N THR A 69 7.24 2.47 -9.63
CA THR A 69 7.38 1.03 -9.31
C THR A 69 6.03 0.37 -9.03
N ASN A 70 5.16 1.01 -8.22
CA ASN A 70 3.82 0.47 -7.96
C ASN A 70 2.97 0.40 -9.23
N LEU A 71 3.03 1.42 -10.10
CA LEU A 71 2.28 1.42 -11.36
C LEU A 71 2.80 0.34 -12.32
N LEU A 72 4.13 0.17 -12.44
CA LEU A 72 4.74 -0.86 -13.30
C LEU A 72 4.44 -2.27 -12.80
N THR A 73 4.62 -2.53 -11.52
CA THR A 73 4.27 -3.83 -10.92
C THR A 73 2.80 -4.18 -11.16
N ASN A 74 1.91 -3.18 -11.01
CA ASN A 74 0.49 -3.38 -11.29
C ASN A 74 0.24 -3.68 -12.77
N ALA A 75 0.84 -2.93 -13.68
CA ALA A 75 0.69 -3.14 -15.12
C ALA A 75 1.21 -4.51 -15.56
N LEU A 76 2.40 -4.94 -15.14
CA LEU A 76 2.95 -6.26 -15.45
C LEU A 76 2.06 -7.38 -14.93
N LYS A 77 1.58 -7.27 -13.68
CA LYS A 77 0.71 -8.24 -13.04
C LYS A 77 -0.60 -8.48 -13.80
N HIS A 78 -1.16 -7.44 -14.41
CA HIS A 78 -2.44 -7.50 -15.13
C HIS A 78 -2.29 -7.65 -16.64
N SER A 79 -1.05 -7.67 -17.15
CA SER A 79 -0.77 -7.85 -18.58
C SER A 79 -0.78 -9.32 -18.98
N PRO A 80 -1.53 -9.71 -20.03
CA PRO A 80 -1.42 -11.03 -20.63
C PRO A 80 -0.02 -11.25 -21.24
N LYS A 81 0.34 -12.52 -21.44
CA LYS A 81 1.57 -12.87 -22.18
C LYS A 81 1.56 -12.33 -23.60
N ASN A 82 2.74 -12.05 -24.12
CA ASN A 82 2.96 -11.49 -25.47
C ASN A 82 2.31 -10.11 -25.68
N THR A 83 2.21 -9.31 -24.61
CA THR A 83 1.73 -7.94 -24.65
C THR A 83 2.83 -6.94 -24.33
N THR A 84 2.49 -5.64 -24.36
CA THR A 84 3.43 -4.56 -24.09
C THR A 84 2.88 -3.63 -23.02
N VAL A 85 3.67 -3.35 -22.00
CA VAL A 85 3.46 -2.25 -21.06
C VAL A 85 4.20 -1.02 -21.59
N THR A 86 3.47 0.08 -21.79
CA THR A 86 4.06 1.32 -22.33
C THR A 86 4.19 2.36 -21.22
N ILE A 87 5.39 2.90 -21.04
CA ILE A 87 5.62 4.06 -20.18
C ILE A 87 5.63 5.32 -21.05
N ARG A 88 4.69 6.22 -20.79
CA ARG A 88 4.57 7.46 -21.55
C ARG A 88 4.79 8.65 -20.64
N THR A 89 5.52 9.65 -21.14
CA THR A 89 5.60 10.97 -20.50
C THR A 89 5.00 12.03 -21.42
N SER A 90 4.35 13.02 -20.84
CA SER A 90 3.84 14.20 -21.54
C SER A 90 3.91 15.42 -20.64
N LYS A 91 3.91 16.60 -21.22
CA LYS A 91 4.02 17.88 -20.51
C LYS A 91 3.04 18.90 -21.06
N ASN A 92 2.46 19.69 -20.16
CA ASN A 92 1.79 20.94 -20.50
C ASN A 92 2.37 22.10 -19.67
N ASP A 93 1.72 23.26 -19.68
CA ASP A 93 2.21 24.45 -18.95
C ASP A 93 2.17 24.31 -17.43
N SER A 94 1.39 23.38 -16.90
CA SER A 94 1.10 23.27 -15.47
C SER A 94 1.73 22.04 -14.81
N TYR A 95 1.88 20.94 -15.54
CA TYR A 95 2.36 19.67 -14.98
C TYR A 95 3.09 18.80 -16.02
N VAL A 96 3.86 17.87 -15.51
CA VAL A 96 4.39 16.71 -16.23
C VAL A 96 3.58 15.49 -15.83
N ARG A 97 3.12 14.71 -16.81
CA ARG A 97 2.40 13.45 -16.62
C ARG A 97 3.28 12.26 -16.94
N VAL A 98 3.25 11.25 -16.06
CA VAL A 98 3.72 9.89 -16.34
C VAL A 98 2.49 8.99 -16.45
N SER A 99 2.43 8.19 -17.50
CA SER A 99 1.37 7.20 -17.70
C SER A 99 1.99 5.83 -17.94
N VAL A 100 1.44 4.81 -17.29
CA VAL A 100 1.77 3.40 -17.50
C VAL A 100 0.54 2.73 -18.07
N LEU A 101 0.67 2.25 -19.32
CA LEU A 101 -0.40 1.64 -20.10
C LEU A 101 -0.18 0.13 -20.15
N ASP A 102 -1.14 -0.65 -19.77
CA ASP A 102 -1.17 -2.10 -19.96
C ASP A 102 -2.15 -2.51 -21.08
N GLN A 103 -2.10 -3.78 -21.45
CA GLN A 103 -3.00 -4.39 -22.42
C GLN A 103 -3.83 -5.52 -21.76
N GLY A 104 -4.17 -5.34 -20.48
CA GLY A 104 -5.01 -6.26 -19.72
C GLY A 104 -6.50 -6.16 -20.04
N GLU A 105 -7.33 -6.63 -19.14
CA GLU A 105 -8.79 -6.62 -19.31
C GLU A 105 -9.43 -5.24 -19.03
N GLY A 106 -8.64 -4.30 -18.47
CA GLY A 106 -9.14 -3.01 -18.00
C GLY A 106 -9.89 -3.13 -16.68
N MET A 107 -10.69 -2.10 -16.36
CA MET A 107 -11.40 -1.98 -15.09
C MET A 107 -12.88 -1.62 -15.33
N GLN A 108 -13.76 -1.98 -14.38
CA GLN A 108 -15.11 -1.43 -14.37
C GLN A 108 -15.06 0.06 -14.02
N GLU A 109 -15.94 0.88 -14.56
CA GLU A 109 -15.95 2.33 -14.26
C GLU A 109 -16.06 2.62 -12.75
N GLU A 110 -16.83 1.81 -12.04
CA GLU A 110 -17.01 1.91 -10.58
C GLU A 110 -15.74 1.64 -9.77
N ASP A 111 -14.76 0.93 -10.36
CA ASP A 111 -13.53 0.53 -9.69
C ASP A 111 -12.40 1.54 -9.89
N MET A 112 -12.48 2.41 -10.92
CA MET A 112 -11.42 3.34 -11.29
C MET A 112 -10.99 4.30 -10.16
N GLU A 113 -11.92 4.74 -9.33
CA GLU A 113 -11.61 5.55 -8.15
C GLU A 113 -11.27 4.68 -6.93
N LYS A 114 -11.91 3.52 -6.82
CA LYS A 114 -11.76 2.61 -5.69
C LYS A 114 -10.42 1.91 -5.63
N VAL A 115 -9.74 1.70 -6.77
CA VAL A 115 -8.40 1.07 -6.80
C VAL A 115 -7.34 1.84 -6.01
N PHE A 116 -7.59 3.11 -5.69
CA PHE A 116 -6.74 3.93 -4.83
C PHE A 116 -7.16 3.92 -3.35
N ILE A 117 -8.22 3.20 -2.98
CA ILE A 117 -8.65 3.00 -1.59
C ILE A 117 -7.79 1.87 -1.00
N ARG A 118 -7.38 2.01 0.25
CA ARG A 118 -6.59 0.99 0.95
C ARG A 118 -7.33 -0.32 1.04
N PHE A 119 -6.61 -1.41 0.83
CA PHE A 119 -7.11 -2.78 0.89
C PHE A 119 -8.18 -3.11 -0.16
N TYR A 120 -8.47 -2.16 -1.07
CA TYR A 120 -9.37 -2.45 -2.16
C TYR A 120 -8.71 -3.42 -3.15
N GLN A 121 -9.42 -4.48 -3.46
CA GLN A 121 -9.09 -5.45 -4.50
C GLN A 121 -10.32 -5.61 -5.39
N GLY A 122 -10.14 -5.47 -6.69
CA GLY A 122 -11.22 -5.73 -7.64
C GLY A 122 -11.71 -7.17 -7.59
N LYS A 123 -12.74 -7.51 -8.34
CA LYS A 123 -13.39 -8.83 -8.34
C LYS A 123 -12.49 -10.01 -8.76
N GLN A 124 -11.31 -9.74 -9.32
CA GLN A 124 -10.34 -10.77 -9.66
C GLN A 124 -9.31 -10.89 -8.54
N GLU A 125 -9.27 -12.05 -7.90
CA GLU A 125 -8.29 -12.42 -6.86
C GLU A 125 -6.88 -12.67 -7.45
N ILE A 126 -6.31 -11.68 -8.11
CA ILE A 126 -4.92 -11.73 -8.55
C ILE A 126 -4.08 -11.15 -7.42
N GLY A 127 -3.75 -11.91 -6.40
CA GLY A 127 -2.98 -11.60 -5.18
C GLY A 127 -2.31 -10.21 -5.09
N GLY A 128 -2.33 -9.59 -3.93
CA GLY A 128 -1.70 -8.30 -3.66
C GLY A 128 -2.23 -7.73 -2.34
N SER A 129 -1.50 -6.82 -1.70
CA SER A 129 -1.91 -6.25 -0.40
C SER A 129 -3.01 -5.18 -0.50
N GLY A 130 -3.33 -4.68 -1.70
CA GLY A 130 -4.25 -3.54 -1.88
C GLY A 130 -3.72 -2.20 -1.31
N VAL A 131 -2.43 -2.14 -0.95
CA VAL A 131 -1.80 -0.95 -0.33
C VAL A 131 -1.00 -0.13 -1.34
N GLY A 132 -0.46 -0.75 -2.40
CA GLY A 132 0.48 -0.10 -3.32
C GLY A 132 -0.08 1.14 -4.01
N LEU A 133 -1.27 1.07 -4.61
CA LEU A 133 -1.87 2.19 -5.31
C LEU A 133 -2.34 3.31 -4.36
N SER A 134 -2.86 2.96 -3.19
CA SER A 134 -3.24 3.95 -2.17
C SER A 134 -2.01 4.69 -1.62
N TYR A 135 -0.88 3.98 -1.47
CA TYR A 135 0.39 4.58 -1.08
C TYR A 135 0.93 5.49 -2.18
N ALA A 136 0.90 5.05 -3.45
CA ALA A 136 1.27 5.88 -4.59
C ALA A 136 0.45 7.17 -4.64
N LYS A 137 -0.88 7.11 -4.38
CA LYS A 137 -1.75 8.27 -4.30
C LYS A 137 -1.28 9.26 -3.24
N MET A 138 -1.01 8.79 -2.04
CA MET A 138 -0.53 9.64 -0.94
C MET A 138 0.79 10.34 -1.31
N LEU A 139 1.75 9.62 -1.90
CA LEU A 139 3.04 10.20 -2.31
C LEU A 139 2.89 11.27 -3.40
N VAL A 140 2.00 11.05 -4.36
CA VAL A 140 1.68 12.04 -5.40
C VAL A 140 1.00 13.28 -4.81
N GLU A 141 0.05 13.10 -3.89
CA GLU A 141 -0.63 14.21 -3.20
C GLU A 141 0.32 15.05 -2.34
N LEU A 142 1.34 14.45 -1.71
CA LEU A 142 2.40 15.19 -1.02
C LEU A 142 3.16 16.14 -1.97
N HIS A 143 3.34 15.76 -3.23
CA HIS A 143 3.89 16.62 -4.28
C HIS A 143 2.88 17.62 -4.85
N LYS A 144 1.67 17.72 -4.27
CA LYS A 144 0.53 18.52 -4.80
C LYS A 144 0.12 18.07 -6.22
N GLY A 145 0.42 16.83 -6.57
CA GLY A 145 0.08 16.19 -7.83
C GLY A 145 -1.30 15.54 -7.81
N LYS A 146 -1.62 14.87 -8.91
CA LYS A 146 -2.84 14.08 -9.06
C LYS A 146 -2.47 12.70 -9.59
N ILE A 147 -3.18 11.66 -9.17
CA ILE A 147 -3.08 10.31 -9.70
C ILE A 147 -4.46 9.85 -10.16
N GLY A 148 -4.53 9.03 -11.17
CA GLY A 148 -5.78 8.50 -11.69
C GLY A 148 -5.58 7.27 -12.52
N ALA A 149 -6.71 6.67 -12.92
CA ALA A 149 -6.77 5.52 -13.81
C ALA A 149 -7.88 5.69 -14.83
N MET A 150 -7.70 5.08 -16.00
CA MET A 150 -8.69 5.05 -17.08
C MET A 150 -8.51 3.77 -17.90
N ASN A 151 -9.53 3.35 -18.62
CA ASN A 151 -9.40 2.28 -19.60
C ASN A 151 -8.83 2.80 -20.93
N ASN A 152 -8.10 1.95 -21.63
CA ASN A 152 -7.59 2.23 -22.95
C ASN A 152 -8.64 1.90 -24.02
N GLU A 153 -8.68 2.64 -25.13
CA GLU A 153 -9.60 2.36 -26.24
C GLU A 153 -9.40 0.98 -26.86
N ALA A 154 -8.17 0.49 -26.88
CA ALA A 154 -7.77 -0.81 -27.43
C ALA A 154 -7.86 -1.98 -26.41
N GLY A 155 -8.39 -1.75 -25.23
CA GLY A 155 -8.37 -2.67 -24.10
C GLY A 155 -7.18 -2.43 -23.17
N GLY A 156 -7.31 -2.87 -21.88
CA GLY A 156 -6.36 -2.61 -20.82
C GLY A 156 -6.62 -1.31 -20.08
N ALA A 157 -5.74 -0.99 -19.13
CA ALA A 157 -5.83 0.19 -18.30
C ALA A 157 -4.62 1.12 -18.46
N THR A 158 -4.83 2.39 -18.18
CA THR A 158 -3.79 3.40 -18.01
C THR A 158 -3.86 3.94 -16.61
N PHE A 159 -2.79 3.76 -15.85
CA PHE A 159 -2.55 4.48 -14.60
C PHE A 159 -1.63 5.66 -14.87
N PHE A 160 -1.98 6.83 -14.34
CA PHE A 160 -1.17 8.02 -14.55
C PHE A 160 -1.05 8.86 -13.29
N PHE A 161 0.02 9.64 -13.22
CA PHE A 161 0.14 10.70 -12.23
C PHE A 161 0.73 11.96 -12.82
N ASP A 162 0.36 13.09 -12.24
CA ASP A 162 0.77 14.44 -12.62
C ASP A 162 1.64 15.02 -11.51
N LEU A 163 2.81 15.56 -11.87
CA LEU A 163 3.63 16.36 -11.00
C LEU A 163 3.56 17.82 -11.45
N PRO A 164 3.21 18.77 -10.53
CA PRO A 164 3.14 20.17 -10.91
C PRO A 164 4.52 20.70 -11.29
N LEU A 165 4.55 21.52 -12.33
CA LEU A 165 5.71 22.33 -12.69
C LEU A 165 5.81 23.53 -11.76
N GLY A 166 7.04 23.96 -11.43
CA GLY A 166 7.26 25.14 -10.57
C GLY A 166 7.40 24.81 -9.09
N LEU A 167 7.61 23.54 -8.73
CA LEU A 167 8.11 23.20 -7.39
C LEU A 167 9.54 23.75 -7.23
N GLU A 168 9.82 24.36 -6.09
CA GLU A 168 11.15 24.87 -5.78
C GLU A 168 11.99 23.77 -5.11
N SER A 169 13.29 23.71 -5.48
CA SER A 169 14.21 22.76 -4.85
C SER A 169 14.42 23.08 -3.36
N GLY A 170 14.40 22.07 -2.51
CA GLY A 170 14.61 22.22 -1.08
C GLY A 170 13.91 21.13 -0.26
N GLU A 171 14.05 21.20 1.05
CA GLU A 171 13.29 20.36 1.96
C GLU A 171 11.96 21.05 2.29
N VAL A 172 10.86 20.36 2.03
CA VAL A 172 9.50 20.82 2.35
C VAL A 172 8.90 19.88 3.39
N ILE A 173 8.48 20.44 4.52
CA ILE A 173 7.74 19.69 5.54
C ILE A 173 6.26 19.67 5.13
N CYS A 174 5.76 18.50 4.87
CA CYS A 174 4.35 18.29 4.52
C CYS A 174 3.64 17.58 5.67
N GLN A 175 2.47 18.07 6.04
CA GLN A 175 1.53 17.29 6.84
C GLN A 175 0.58 16.59 5.88
N PRO A 176 0.61 15.27 5.77
CA PRO A 176 -0.39 14.57 4.97
C PRO A 176 -1.78 14.86 5.56
N LYS A 177 -2.74 15.07 4.69
CA LYS A 177 -4.14 15.15 5.13
C LYS A 177 -4.47 13.82 5.80
N PRO A 178 -5.10 13.82 6.99
CA PRO A 178 -5.54 12.57 7.59
C PRO A 178 -6.41 11.85 6.57
N TYR A 179 -6.03 10.64 6.23
CA TYR A 179 -6.83 9.78 5.36
C TYR A 179 -8.07 9.40 6.17
N ILE A 180 -9.15 10.14 6.00
CA ILE A 180 -10.46 9.71 6.48
C ILE A 180 -10.76 8.49 5.62
N ASN A 181 -10.71 7.30 6.23
CA ASN A 181 -11.29 6.12 5.62
C ASN A 181 -12.76 6.46 5.34
N GLU A 182 -13.08 6.83 4.12
CA GLU A 182 -14.41 6.61 3.61
C GLU A 182 -14.55 5.09 3.55
N LEU A 183 -14.85 4.51 4.70
CA LEU A 183 -15.35 3.16 4.78
C LEU A 183 -16.50 3.11 3.79
N ILE A 184 -16.38 2.28 2.78
CA ILE A 184 -17.52 1.87 1.98
C ILE A 184 -18.47 1.20 2.97
N THR A 185 -19.37 1.98 3.55
CA THR A 185 -20.52 1.41 4.22
C THR A 185 -21.38 0.83 3.10
N PRO A 186 -21.64 -0.48 3.08
CA PRO A 186 -22.73 -0.97 2.25
C PRO A 186 -23.97 -0.20 2.69
N ASP A 187 -24.76 0.26 1.72
CA ASP A 187 -26.05 0.90 1.96
C ASP A 187 -26.91 -0.01 2.86
N VAL A 188 -26.81 0.22 4.14
CA VAL A 188 -27.73 -0.28 5.13
C VAL A 188 -28.31 0.97 5.76
N ASP A 189 -29.51 1.35 5.30
CA ASP A 189 -30.37 2.33 5.95
C ASP A 189 -30.68 1.86 7.40
N HIS A 190 -29.73 2.11 8.28
CA HIS A 190 -29.97 2.14 9.71
C HIS A 190 -29.44 3.46 10.22
N GLU A 191 -30.33 4.31 10.70
CA GLU A 191 -30.01 5.45 11.57
C GLU A 191 -29.12 4.91 12.71
N ILE A 192 -27.79 4.97 12.52
CA ILE A 192 -26.85 4.72 13.59
C ILE A 192 -26.84 6.03 14.40
N ASN A 193 -27.61 6.03 15.48
CA ASN A 193 -27.38 6.97 16.57
C ASN A 193 -25.89 6.94 16.88
N ALA A 194 -25.28 8.12 16.95
CA ALA A 194 -23.85 8.27 17.27
C ALA A 194 -23.53 7.34 18.46
N PRO A 195 -22.51 6.47 18.34
CA PRO A 195 -22.19 5.60 19.46
C PRO A 195 -21.87 6.48 20.64
N GLU A 196 -22.59 6.27 21.75
CA GLU A 196 -22.16 6.75 23.05
C GLU A 196 -20.66 6.45 23.13
N THR A 197 -19.85 7.43 23.49
CA THR A 197 -18.43 7.27 23.73
C THR A 197 -18.30 6.21 24.84
N LEU A 198 -18.20 4.94 24.44
CA LEU A 198 -17.84 3.88 25.35
C LEU A 198 -16.45 4.24 25.87
N ASP A 199 -16.35 4.51 27.15
CA ASP A 199 -15.11 4.75 27.86
C ASP A 199 -14.35 3.40 27.94
N PHE A 200 -13.81 2.99 26.76
CA PHE A 200 -13.22 1.68 26.54
C PHE A 200 -11.73 1.77 26.86
N SER A 201 -11.39 1.47 28.11
CA SER A 201 -9.99 1.36 28.52
C SER A 201 -9.42 0.00 28.11
N THR A 202 -8.48 0.00 27.14
CA THR A 202 -7.74 -1.22 26.74
C THR A 202 -6.71 -1.66 27.78
N GLN A 203 -6.46 -0.87 28.83
CA GLN A 203 -5.48 -1.13 29.89
C GLN A 203 -5.77 -2.40 30.72
N ASN A 204 -6.95 -2.99 30.59
CA ASN A 204 -7.31 -4.24 31.25
C ASN A 204 -7.09 -5.48 30.36
N TYR A 205 -6.79 -5.29 29.07
CA TYR A 205 -6.67 -6.36 28.10
C TYR A 205 -5.22 -6.69 27.76
N THR A 206 -5.00 -7.91 27.32
CA THR A 206 -3.70 -8.43 26.90
C THR A 206 -3.71 -8.71 25.41
N VAL A 207 -2.60 -8.46 24.71
CA VAL A 207 -2.45 -8.68 23.28
C VAL A 207 -1.26 -9.58 22.99
N LEU A 208 -1.41 -10.50 22.04
CA LEU A 208 -0.32 -11.26 21.45
C LEU A 208 -0.05 -10.72 20.04
N LEU A 209 1.16 -10.17 19.84
CA LEU A 209 1.66 -9.69 18.55
C LEU A 209 2.50 -10.79 17.91
N VAL A 210 2.21 -11.10 16.65
CA VAL A 210 2.88 -12.18 15.92
C VAL A 210 3.37 -11.66 14.58
N ASP A 211 4.70 -11.60 14.41
CA ASP A 211 5.34 -11.13 13.17
C ASP A 211 6.80 -11.61 13.16
N ASP A 212 7.30 -12.11 12.04
CA ASP A 212 8.66 -12.60 11.89
C ASP A 212 9.71 -11.45 11.88
N ASN A 213 9.25 -10.21 11.73
CA ASN A 213 10.08 -9.01 11.80
C ASN A 213 10.25 -8.54 13.26
N HIS A 214 11.35 -8.93 13.90
CA HIS A 214 11.70 -8.52 15.26
C HIS A 214 11.68 -6.99 15.48
N ASN A 215 12.13 -6.20 14.49
CA ASN A 215 12.12 -4.74 14.62
C ASN A 215 10.70 -4.17 14.68
N LEU A 216 9.76 -4.79 13.95
CA LEU A 216 8.35 -4.38 13.95
C LEU A 216 7.68 -4.74 15.27
N THR A 217 7.86 -5.96 15.76
CA THR A 217 7.29 -6.40 17.04
C THR A 217 7.83 -5.57 18.19
N ASP A 218 9.14 -5.25 18.20
CA ASP A 218 9.77 -4.37 19.19
C ASP A 218 9.21 -2.95 19.16
N PHE A 219 9.00 -2.40 17.96
CA PHE A 219 8.41 -1.08 17.78
C PHE A 219 6.96 -1.06 18.28
N LEU A 220 6.13 -1.99 17.79
CA LEU A 220 4.72 -2.07 18.19
C LEU A 220 4.57 -2.30 19.69
N SER A 221 5.41 -3.13 20.30
CA SER A 221 5.35 -3.38 21.73
C SER A 221 5.60 -2.13 22.56
N LYS A 222 6.52 -1.25 22.11
CA LYS A 222 6.79 0.03 22.79
C LYS A 222 5.64 1.01 22.65
N GLU A 223 5.07 1.13 21.44
CA GLU A 223 3.95 2.05 21.17
C GLU A 223 2.67 1.63 21.90
N LEU A 224 2.40 0.33 21.96
CA LEU A 224 1.18 -0.21 22.56
C LEU A 224 1.28 -0.43 24.07
N LYS A 225 2.48 -0.29 24.66
CA LYS A 225 2.73 -0.58 26.09
C LYS A 225 1.85 0.21 27.06
N SER A 226 1.49 1.43 26.71
CA SER A 226 0.61 2.28 27.53
C SER A 226 -0.87 1.95 27.35
N LEU A 227 -1.22 1.21 26.29
CA LEU A 227 -2.61 0.91 25.93
C LEU A 227 -3.08 -0.43 26.46
N PHE A 228 -2.21 -1.41 26.64
CA PHE A 228 -2.56 -2.76 27.05
C PHE A 228 -1.97 -3.13 28.42
N LYS A 229 -2.65 -4.02 29.14
CA LYS A 229 -2.17 -4.56 30.41
C LYS A 229 -0.87 -5.34 30.26
N ALA A 230 -0.78 -6.16 29.22
CA ALA A 230 0.41 -6.89 28.85
C ALA A 230 0.45 -7.15 27.33
N ILE A 231 1.67 -7.20 26.80
CA ILE A 231 1.92 -7.51 25.39
C ILE A 231 2.82 -8.73 25.35
N TYR A 232 2.37 -9.76 24.68
CA TYR A 232 3.16 -10.94 24.35
C TYR A 232 3.64 -10.82 22.91
N ILE A 233 4.81 -11.39 22.60
CA ILE A 233 5.42 -11.34 21.27
C ILE A 233 5.75 -12.77 20.85
N ALA A 234 5.49 -13.08 19.57
CA ALA A 234 5.90 -14.29 18.90
C ALA A 234 6.42 -13.95 17.51
N HIS A 235 7.32 -14.78 16.98
CA HIS A 235 7.97 -14.54 15.68
C HIS A 235 7.58 -15.56 14.61
N ASP A 236 6.74 -16.50 14.96
CA ASP A 236 6.06 -17.41 14.03
C ASP A 236 4.75 -17.92 14.63
N GLY A 237 3.91 -18.55 13.79
CA GLY A 237 2.60 -19.02 14.22
C GLY A 237 2.67 -20.17 15.24
N ARG A 238 3.73 -20.97 15.26
CA ARG A 238 3.87 -22.07 16.24
C ARG A 238 4.18 -21.52 17.62
N GLU A 239 5.15 -20.62 17.71
CA GLU A 239 5.47 -19.90 18.96
C GLU A 239 4.23 -19.17 19.47
N ALA A 240 3.50 -18.48 18.56
CA ALA A 240 2.26 -17.79 18.91
C ALA A 240 1.20 -18.72 19.48
N PHE A 241 1.02 -19.90 18.89
CA PHE A 241 0.06 -20.89 19.38
C PHE A 241 0.41 -21.39 20.78
N GLU A 242 1.69 -21.65 21.06
CA GLU A 242 2.15 -22.06 22.40
C GLU A 242 1.95 -20.97 23.45
N ILE A 243 2.23 -19.70 23.09
CA ILE A 243 1.99 -18.55 23.96
C ILE A 243 0.49 -18.37 24.19
N ALA A 244 -0.35 -18.48 23.15
CA ALA A 244 -1.79 -18.37 23.27
C ALA A 244 -2.38 -19.41 24.23
N GLN A 245 -1.90 -20.64 24.21
CA GLN A 245 -2.33 -21.69 25.14
C GLN A 245 -1.93 -21.41 26.59
N LYS A 246 -0.75 -20.82 26.84
CA LYS A 246 -0.22 -20.56 28.16
C LYS A 246 -0.77 -19.28 28.79
N GLN A 247 -0.88 -18.22 28.00
CA GLN A 247 -1.17 -16.86 28.49
C GLN A 247 -2.62 -16.45 28.29
N VAL A 248 -3.34 -17.14 27.38
CA VAL A 248 -4.74 -16.87 27.00
C VAL A 248 -4.96 -15.36 26.78
N PRO A 249 -4.30 -14.74 25.77
CA PRO A 249 -4.44 -13.31 25.51
C PRO A 249 -5.88 -12.97 25.10
N ASP A 250 -6.30 -11.74 25.36
CA ASP A 250 -7.63 -11.27 24.98
C ASP A 250 -7.78 -11.09 23.47
N ILE A 251 -6.66 -10.86 22.76
CA ILE A 251 -6.63 -10.69 21.31
C ILE A 251 -5.27 -11.15 20.73
N ILE A 252 -5.30 -11.72 19.54
CA ILE A 252 -4.10 -12.05 18.74
C ILE A 252 -4.09 -11.17 17.51
N VAL A 253 -2.97 -10.51 17.24
CA VAL A 253 -2.72 -9.73 16.03
C VAL A 253 -1.52 -10.35 15.33
N SER A 254 -1.72 -10.93 14.15
CA SER A 254 -0.73 -11.74 13.45
C SER A 254 -0.53 -11.27 12.02
N ASP A 255 0.73 -11.23 11.56
CA ASP A 255 1.01 -11.21 10.12
C ASP A 255 0.53 -12.52 9.49
N VAL A 256 0.17 -12.43 8.21
CA VAL A 256 -0.23 -13.59 7.40
C VAL A 256 0.97 -14.38 6.92
N MET A 257 2.02 -13.68 6.48
CA MET A 257 3.16 -14.30 5.79
C MET A 257 4.34 -14.51 6.74
N MET A 258 4.32 -15.62 7.48
CA MET A 258 5.39 -15.98 8.42
C MET A 258 5.96 -17.37 8.12
N PRO A 259 7.24 -17.63 8.48
CA PRO A 259 7.84 -18.97 8.39
C PRO A 259 7.20 -19.93 9.39
N VAL A 260 7.44 -21.22 9.22
CA VAL A 260 7.05 -22.35 10.09
C VAL A 260 5.52 -22.57 10.12
N MET A 261 4.74 -21.60 10.53
CA MET A 261 3.29 -21.60 10.55
C MET A 261 2.81 -20.19 10.21
N ASN A 262 2.08 -20.05 9.12
CA ASN A 262 1.54 -18.76 8.69
C ASN A 262 0.32 -18.32 9.52
N GLY A 263 -0.11 -17.05 9.35
CA GLY A 263 -1.22 -16.50 10.13
C GLY A 263 -2.56 -17.20 9.91
N TYR A 264 -2.83 -17.72 8.71
CA TYR A 264 -4.05 -18.50 8.46
C TYR A 264 -4.04 -19.85 9.20
N GLU A 265 -2.89 -20.53 9.19
CA GLU A 265 -2.71 -21.79 9.91
C GLU A 265 -2.80 -21.58 11.42
N LEU A 266 -2.22 -20.48 11.93
CA LEU A 266 -2.36 -20.07 13.34
C LEU A 266 -3.84 -19.82 13.68
N CYS A 267 -4.53 -19.00 12.88
CA CYS A 267 -5.95 -18.71 13.10
C CYS A 267 -6.78 -19.99 13.14
N LYS A 268 -6.56 -20.93 12.22
CA LYS A 268 -7.24 -22.23 12.20
C LYS A 268 -6.93 -23.03 13.45
N ALA A 269 -5.66 -23.15 13.84
CA ALA A 269 -5.24 -23.88 15.02
C ALA A 269 -5.86 -23.32 16.32
N VAL A 270 -5.92 -21.98 16.45
CA VAL A 270 -6.57 -21.30 17.58
C VAL A 270 -8.07 -21.62 17.59
N LYS A 271 -8.77 -21.55 16.45
CA LYS A 271 -10.22 -21.79 16.35
C LYS A 271 -10.61 -23.25 16.57
N GLU A 272 -9.74 -24.20 16.24
CA GLU A 272 -9.95 -25.63 16.48
C GLU A 272 -9.62 -26.06 17.92
N ASN A 273 -8.94 -25.23 18.70
CA ASN A 273 -8.59 -25.54 20.09
C ASN A 273 -9.64 -25.01 21.06
N ILE A 274 -10.35 -25.92 21.76
CA ILE A 274 -11.48 -25.60 22.66
C ILE A 274 -11.08 -24.57 23.74
N GLY A 275 -9.85 -24.62 24.25
CA GLY A 275 -9.38 -23.75 25.34
C GLY A 275 -9.19 -22.30 24.96
N ILE A 276 -8.88 -22.03 23.66
CA ILE A 276 -8.51 -20.70 23.14
C ILE A 276 -9.32 -20.29 21.90
N SER A 277 -10.31 -21.07 21.48
CA SER A 277 -11.12 -20.78 20.27
C SER A 277 -11.91 -19.46 20.35
N HIS A 278 -12.17 -18.97 21.55
CA HIS A 278 -12.87 -17.71 21.79
C HIS A 278 -11.99 -16.48 21.52
N ILE A 279 -10.66 -16.62 21.51
CA ILE A 279 -9.75 -15.49 21.31
C ILE A 279 -9.91 -14.96 19.87
N PRO A 280 -10.22 -13.66 19.69
CA PRO A 280 -10.24 -13.05 18.37
C PRO A 280 -8.84 -13.01 17.76
N VAL A 281 -8.73 -13.33 16.47
CA VAL A 281 -7.49 -13.27 15.69
C VAL A 281 -7.66 -12.23 14.59
N ILE A 282 -6.83 -11.20 14.60
CA ILE A 282 -6.73 -10.20 13.54
C ILE A 282 -5.53 -10.57 12.67
N LEU A 283 -5.75 -10.76 11.38
CA LEU A 283 -4.70 -11.01 10.41
C LEU A 283 -4.33 -9.70 9.72
N LEU A 284 -3.05 -9.37 9.72
CA LEU A 284 -2.47 -8.24 9.01
C LEU A 284 -1.91 -8.76 7.66
N THR A 285 -2.35 -8.15 6.56
CA THR A 285 -1.94 -8.55 5.21
C THR A 285 -1.15 -7.46 4.52
#